data_791aa0e5f7022e1e99503dd938aa78ef
#
_entry.id   791aa0e5f7022e1e99503dd938aa78ef
#
_cell.length_a   1.000
_cell.length_b   1.000
_cell.length_c   1.000
_cell.angle_alpha   90.00
_cell.angle_beta   90.00
_cell.angle_gamma   90.00
#
_symmetry.space_group_name_H-M   'P 1'
#
loop_
_entity.id
_entity.type
_entity.pdbx_description
1 polymer ?
#
loop_
_entity_poly.entity_id
_entity_poly.type
_entity_poly.pdbx_seq_one_letter_code
_entity_poly.pdbx_strand_id
1 'polypeptide(L)'
;VDLLKAGDFDSIKTIISSALQAGNDKNVGHEYLKDLESRFREDARTTIPTPWTRINELLQGGLGNGDFGLIFGNPGGGKSWSLVALGGFAVKMGYNVVHYTLELGEQYVGRRYDAFFSRIPVDRILKNRERIEEIIPSLEGELIIKEFPTGRATMSTIESHITKITDMGVKPDLVII
;
A
#
# COMPACT_ATOMS: atom_id res chain seq x y z
N VAL A 1 -21.63 -26.22 6.34
CA VAL A 1 -23.08 -26.33 6.05
C VAL A 1 -23.83 -25.10 6.54
N ASP A 2 -23.44 -24.55 7.68
CA ASP A 2 -24.14 -23.42 8.30
C ASP A 2 -23.92 -22.09 7.54
N LEU A 3 -22.72 -21.84 6.99
CA LEU A 3 -22.41 -20.67 6.17
C LEU A 3 -23.19 -20.67 4.84
N LEU A 4 -23.38 -21.86 4.24
CA LEU A 4 -24.21 -22.01 3.03
C LEU A 4 -25.66 -21.68 3.30
N LYS A 5 -26.19 -22.09 4.45
CA LYS A 5 -27.58 -21.77 4.87
C LYS A 5 -27.77 -20.29 5.22
N ALA A 6 -26.71 -19.66 5.71
CA ALA A 6 -26.67 -18.22 6.00
C ALA A 6 -26.47 -17.35 4.75
N GLY A 7 -26.16 -17.94 3.59
CA GLY A 7 -25.87 -17.21 2.35
C GLY A 7 -24.55 -16.42 2.40
N ASP A 8 -23.67 -16.75 3.33
CA ASP A 8 -22.35 -16.08 3.49
C ASP A 8 -21.33 -16.67 2.52
N PHE A 9 -21.49 -16.30 1.25
CA PHE A 9 -20.64 -16.77 0.16
C PHE A 9 -19.20 -16.24 0.26
N ASP A 10 -18.98 -15.08 0.87
CA ASP A 10 -17.66 -14.49 1.03
C ASP A 10 -16.81 -15.28 2.03
N SER A 11 -17.39 -15.66 3.16
CA SER A 11 -16.73 -16.54 4.12
C SER A 11 -16.44 -17.93 3.52
N ILE A 12 -17.35 -18.47 2.73
CA ILE A 12 -17.16 -19.76 2.04
C ILE A 12 -15.99 -19.66 1.05
N LYS A 13 -15.94 -18.62 0.21
CA LYS A 13 -14.86 -18.37 -0.75
C LYS A 13 -13.51 -18.28 -0.03
N THR A 14 -13.46 -17.54 1.08
CA THR A 14 -12.25 -17.36 1.89
C THR A 14 -11.75 -18.69 2.47
N ILE A 15 -12.66 -19.50 3.04
CA ILE A 15 -12.30 -20.81 3.62
C ILE A 15 -11.79 -21.77 2.53
N ILE A 16 -12.46 -21.82 1.36
CA ILE A 16 -12.04 -22.66 0.24
C ILE A 16 -10.67 -22.21 -0.28
N SER A 17 -10.45 -20.90 -0.48
CA SER A 17 -9.17 -20.37 -0.94
C SER A 17 -8.04 -20.68 0.06
N SER A 18 -8.28 -20.49 1.35
CA SER A 18 -7.31 -20.83 2.40
C SER A 18 -7.00 -22.31 2.45
N ALA A 19 -8.01 -23.18 2.29
CA ALA A 19 -7.82 -24.63 2.27
C ALA A 19 -7.03 -25.10 1.04
N LEU A 20 -7.28 -24.48 -0.13
CA LEU A 20 -6.54 -24.77 -1.36
C LEU A 20 -5.07 -24.32 -1.27
N GLN A 21 -4.81 -23.16 -0.65
CA GLN A 21 -3.45 -22.67 -0.41
C GLN A 21 -2.70 -23.55 0.57
N ALA A 22 -3.31 -23.91 1.71
CA ALA A 22 -2.70 -24.76 2.73
C ALA A 22 -2.37 -26.18 2.21
N GLY A 23 -3.17 -26.71 1.27
CA GLY A 23 -2.95 -28.03 0.70
C GLY A 23 -1.91 -28.11 -0.42
N ASN A 24 -1.51 -26.98 -1.01
CA ASN A 24 -0.62 -26.91 -2.17
C ASN A 24 0.80 -26.42 -1.85
N ASP A 25 1.03 -25.91 -0.65
CA ASP A 25 2.37 -25.46 -0.29
C ASP A 25 3.27 -26.68 0.02
N LYS A 26 4.00 -27.12 -1.01
CA LYS A 26 5.03 -28.15 -0.91
C LYS A 26 6.39 -27.59 -0.48
N ASN A 27 6.46 -26.27 -0.25
CA ASN A 27 7.69 -25.61 0.12
C ASN A 27 7.99 -25.86 1.61
N VAL A 28 8.94 -26.71 1.88
CA VAL A 28 9.41 -27.01 3.26
C VAL A 28 10.35 -25.93 3.82
N GLY A 29 10.53 -24.83 3.06
CA GLY A 29 11.46 -23.75 3.41
C GLY A 29 12.87 -23.98 2.85
N HIS A 30 13.81 -23.15 3.28
CA HIS A 30 15.21 -23.18 2.85
C HIS A 30 16.00 -24.16 3.71
N GLU A 31 16.48 -25.25 3.09
CA GLU A 31 17.34 -26.22 3.78
C GLU A 31 18.78 -25.70 3.89
N TYR A 32 19.12 -25.11 5.03
CA TYR A 32 20.36 -24.35 5.23
C TYR A 32 21.62 -25.06 4.75
N LEU A 33 21.76 -26.37 4.98
CA LEU A 33 22.95 -27.13 4.58
C LEU A 33 22.98 -27.53 3.11
N LYS A 34 21.81 -27.61 2.46
CA LYS A 34 21.71 -28.08 1.07
C LYS A 34 21.64 -26.93 0.06
N ASP A 35 21.01 -25.83 0.43
CA ASP A 35 20.67 -24.72 -0.49
C ASP A 35 21.74 -23.61 -0.45
N LEU A 36 23.03 -23.98 -0.42
CA LEU A 36 24.13 -23.00 -0.38
C LEU A 36 24.09 -22.03 -1.56
N GLU A 37 23.96 -22.57 -2.76
CA GLU A 37 24.00 -21.80 -4.01
C GLU A 37 22.90 -20.73 -4.10
N SER A 38 21.71 -21.02 -3.58
CA SER A 38 20.59 -20.08 -3.59
C SER A 38 20.86 -18.83 -2.75
N ARG A 39 21.69 -18.94 -1.70
CA ARG A 39 22.03 -17.82 -0.82
C ARG A 39 23.05 -16.86 -1.42
N PHE A 40 23.82 -17.32 -2.40
CA PHE A 40 24.84 -16.51 -3.08
C PHE A 40 24.37 -16.00 -4.45
N ARG A 41 23.11 -16.27 -4.83
CA ARG A 41 22.53 -15.58 -5.97
C ARG A 41 22.27 -14.14 -5.56
N GLU A 42 22.85 -13.20 -6.27
CA GLU A 42 22.49 -11.80 -6.23
C GLU A 42 21.18 -11.63 -7.03
N ASP A 43 20.05 -11.88 -6.39
CA ASP A 43 18.78 -11.45 -6.96
C ASP A 43 18.70 -9.93 -6.80
N ALA A 44 18.65 -9.22 -7.91
CA ALA A 44 18.48 -7.77 -7.93
C ALA A 44 17.20 -7.42 -7.17
N ARG A 45 17.34 -6.85 -5.98
CA ARG A 45 16.20 -6.46 -5.13
C ARG A 45 15.43 -5.34 -5.83
N THR A 46 14.22 -5.62 -6.27
CA THR A 46 13.31 -4.58 -6.76
C THR A 46 12.81 -3.77 -5.56
N THR A 47 13.09 -2.47 -5.57
CA THR A 47 12.75 -1.58 -4.46
C THR A 47 11.93 -0.39 -4.93
N ILE A 48 11.06 0.10 -4.05
CA ILE A 48 10.35 1.37 -4.20
C ILE A 48 11.16 2.43 -3.44
N PRO A 49 11.78 3.40 -4.12
CA PRO A 49 12.55 4.43 -3.44
C PRO A 49 11.65 5.34 -2.60
N THR A 50 12.17 5.80 -1.49
CA THR A 50 11.50 6.78 -0.63
C THR A 50 11.93 8.20 -1.02
N PRO A 51 11.20 9.26 -0.61
CA PRO A 51 11.62 10.64 -0.85
C PRO A 51 12.86 11.06 -0.02
N TRP A 52 13.39 10.16 0.81
CA TRP A 52 14.50 10.45 1.73
C TRP A 52 15.76 9.69 1.32
N THR A 53 16.72 10.40 0.75
CA THR A 53 17.99 9.82 0.24
C THR A 53 18.68 8.96 1.30
N ARG A 54 18.78 9.46 2.55
CA ARG A 54 19.47 8.72 3.61
C ARG A 54 18.77 7.40 3.97
N ILE A 55 17.44 7.35 3.90
CA ILE A 55 16.69 6.11 4.11
C ILE A 55 16.97 5.14 2.96
N ASN A 56 16.97 5.63 1.72
CA ASN A 56 17.28 4.79 0.55
C ASN A 56 18.69 4.20 0.61
N GLU A 57 19.69 4.96 1.07
CA GLU A 57 21.05 4.45 1.31
C GLU A 57 21.05 3.30 2.32
N LEU A 58 20.37 3.48 3.47
CA LEU A 58 20.27 2.48 4.52
C LEU A 58 19.51 1.21 4.08
N LEU A 59 18.48 1.37 3.25
CA LEU A 59 17.65 0.29 2.74
C LEU A 59 18.15 -0.28 1.40
N GLN A 60 19.32 0.13 0.91
CA GLN A 60 19.90 -0.32 -0.36
C GLN A 60 18.95 -0.12 -1.56
N GLY A 61 18.39 1.08 -1.66
CA GLY A 61 17.52 1.50 -2.76
C GLY A 61 16.09 1.87 -2.37
N GLY A 62 15.61 1.47 -1.21
CA GLY A 62 14.25 1.76 -0.75
C GLY A 62 13.54 0.55 -0.15
N LEU A 63 12.21 0.56 -0.14
CA LEU A 63 11.37 -0.51 0.38
C LEU A 63 11.32 -1.66 -0.63
N GLY A 64 11.71 -2.85 -0.23
CA GLY A 64 11.64 -4.05 -1.06
C GLY A 64 10.31 -4.79 -0.93
N ASN A 65 10.07 -5.73 -1.83
CA ASN A 65 8.90 -6.59 -1.75
C ASN A 65 8.90 -7.38 -0.42
N GLY A 66 7.77 -7.33 0.30
CA GLY A 66 7.60 -7.96 1.60
C GLY A 66 8.17 -7.16 2.78
N ASP A 67 8.77 -6.00 2.55
CA ASP A 67 9.21 -5.13 3.65
C ASP A 67 8.02 -4.52 4.39
N PHE A 68 8.18 -4.38 5.69
CA PHE A 68 7.26 -3.66 6.56
C PHE A 68 7.97 -2.44 7.16
N GLY A 69 7.42 -1.25 6.92
CA GLY A 69 7.90 0.01 7.47
C GLY A 69 6.95 0.58 8.51
N LEU A 70 7.46 1.11 9.62
CA LEU A 70 6.67 1.76 10.65
C LEU A 70 7.18 3.18 10.90
N ILE A 71 6.29 4.18 10.76
CA ILE A 71 6.55 5.57 11.12
C ILE A 71 5.87 5.88 12.45
N PHE A 72 6.65 6.18 13.46
CA PHE A 72 6.13 6.54 14.79
C PHE A 72 6.66 7.89 15.27
N GLY A 73 5.94 8.52 16.18
CA GLY A 73 6.30 9.83 16.73
C GLY A 73 5.15 10.44 17.53
N ASN A 74 5.41 11.57 18.15
CA ASN A 74 4.42 12.30 18.96
C ASN A 74 3.22 12.79 18.12
N PRO A 75 2.06 13.03 18.73
CA PRO A 75 0.96 13.74 18.06
C PRO A 75 1.46 15.06 17.46
N GLY A 76 1.00 15.39 16.24
CA GLY A 76 1.47 16.58 15.53
C GLY A 76 2.87 16.49 14.89
N GLY A 77 3.61 15.40 15.11
CA GLY A 77 4.98 15.20 14.59
C GLY A 77 5.08 14.91 13.09
N GLY A 78 4.00 15.03 12.32
CA GLY A 78 4.05 14.91 10.86
C GLY A 78 3.96 13.49 10.31
N LYS A 79 3.64 12.47 11.12
CA LYS A 79 3.52 11.06 10.68
C LYS A 79 2.67 10.90 9.41
N SER A 80 1.44 11.40 9.43
CA SER A 80 0.53 11.29 8.28
C SER A 80 1.03 12.07 7.05
N TRP A 81 1.79 13.15 7.24
CA TRP A 81 2.45 13.85 6.14
C TRP A 81 3.61 13.05 5.56
N SER A 82 4.35 12.34 6.40
CA SER A 82 5.41 11.43 5.93
C SER A 82 4.83 10.27 5.11
N LEU A 83 3.68 9.72 5.52
CA LEU A 83 2.97 8.69 4.73
C LEU A 83 2.50 9.24 3.39
N VAL A 84 1.94 10.45 3.35
CA VAL A 84 1.54 11.12 2.09
C VAL A 84 2.76 11.40 1.22
N ALA A 85 3.88 11.85 1.81
CA ALA A 85 5.10 12.09 1.05
C ALA A 85 5.66 10.80 0.44
N LEU A 86 5.66 9.70 1.20
CA LEU A 86 6.07 8.38 0.72
C LEU A 86 5.19 7.91 -0.44
N GLY A 87 3.86 7.89 -0.25
CA GLY A 87 2.92 7.45 -1.26
C GLY A 87 2.93 8.34 -2.50
N GLY A 88 2.95 9.66 -2.32
CA GLY A 88 2.99 10.60 -3.44
C GLY A 88 4.29 10.53 -4.25
N PHE A 89 5.41 10.26 -3.58
CA PHE A 89 6.67 10.02 -4.26
C PHE A 89 6.63 8.73 -5.08
N ALA A 90 6.10 7.65 -4.50
CA ALA A 90 5.93 6.37 -5.19
C ALA A 90 5.03 6.53 -6.44
N VAL A 91 3.89 7.22 -6.33
CA VAL A 91 2.99 7.49 -7.47
C VAL A 91 3.71 8.24 -8.60
N LYS A 92 4.52 9.26 -8.27
CA LYS A 92 5.34 9.97 -9.27
C LYS A 92 6.36 9.10 -9.97
N MET A 93 6.79 8.02 -9.34
CA MET A 93 7.74 7.05 -9.88
C MET A 93 7.04 5.89 -10.61
N GLY A 94 5.73 5.98 -10.85
CA GLY A 94 4.96 4.98 -11.59
C GLY A 94 4.45 3.80 -10.77
N TYR A 95 4.58 3.82 -9.44
CA TYR A 95 4.09 2.76 -8.57
C TYR A 95 2.62 2.98 -8.19
N ASN A 96 1.87 1.89 -8.14
CA ASN A 96 0.48 1.90 -7.68
C ASN A 96 0.41 1.87 -6.16
N VAL A 97 -0.24 2.85 -5.57
CA VAL A 97 -0.32 3.03 -4.12
C VAL A 97 -1.75 2.91 -3.63
N VAL A 98 -1.95 2.14 -2.56
CA VAL A 98 -3.20 2.14 -1.82
C VAL A 98 -2.96 2.71 -0.44
N HIS A 99 -3.65 3.79 -0.10
CA HIS A 99 -3.56 4.43 1.20
C HIS A 99 -4.87 4.24 1.97
N TYR A 100 -4.83 3.41 2.99
CA TYR A 100 -5.91 3.24 3.94
C TYR A 100 -5.82 4.30 5.02
N THR A 101 -6.93 4.98 5.30
CA THR A 101 -7.02 5.92 6.41
C THR A 101 -8.04 5.43 7.43
N LEU A 102 -7.65 5.42 8.70
CA LEU A 102 -8.48 4.95 9.82
C LEU A 102 -9.01 6.10 10.68
N GLU A 103 -8.53 7.30 10.43
CA GLU A 103 -8.78 8.49 11.28
C GLU A 103 -9.37 9.65 10.48
N LEU A 104 -8.92 9.84 9.24
CA LEU A 104 -9.29 10.96 8.40
C LEU A 104 -10.13 10.50 7.21
N GLY A 105 -11.07 11.34 6.79
CA GLY A 105 -11.84 11.09 5.56
C GLY A 105 -10.96 11.04 4.30
N GLU A 106 -11.35 10.20 3.34
CA GLU A 106 -10.67 10.02 2.04
C GLU A 106 -10.33 11.35 1.36
N GLN A 107 -11.27 12.29 1.35
CA GLN A 107 -11.10 13.61 0.74
C GLN A 107 -10.07 14.47 1.46
N TYR A 108 -9.92 14.31 2.79
CA TYR A 108 -8.90 15.01 3.56
C TYR A 108 -7.50 14.53 3.22
N VAL A 109 -7.34 13.22 3.12
CA VAL A 109 -6.08 12.60 2.69
C VAL A 109 -5.80 12.97 1.24
N GLY A 110 -6.81 12.94 0.36
CA GLY A 110 -6.71 13.37 -1.04
C GLY A 110 -6.14 14.78 -1.17
N ARG A 111 -6.68 15.76 -0.41
CA ARG A 111 -6.16 17.14 -0.42
C ARG A 111 -4.71 17.27 0.05
N ARG A 112 -4.23 16.37 0.90
CA ARG A 112 -2.81 16.32 1.26
C ARG A 112 -1.94 15.83 0.11
N TYR A 113 -2.43 14.85 -0.67
CA TYR A 113 -1.77 14.43 -1.90
C TYR A 113 -1.78 15.55 -2.95
N ASP A 114 -2.91 16.27 -3.11
CA ASP A 114 -2.97 17.43 -3.99
C ASP A 114 -1.91 18.48 -3.59
N ALA A 115 -1.77 18.75 -2.29
CA ALA A 115 -0.75 19.67 -1.79
C ALA A 115 0.67 19.16 -2.05
N PHE A 116 0.90 17.85 -1.90
CA PHE A 116 2.19 17.23 -2.20
C PHE A 116 2.55 17.34 -3.69
N PHE A 117 1.61 17.05 -4.58
CA PHE A 117 1.83 17.10 -6.03
C PHE A 117 1.97 18.51 -6.57
N SER A 118 1.11 19.44 -6.13
CA SER A 118 1.06 20.82 -6.62
C SER A 118 2.01 21.76 -5.90
N ARG A 119 2.50 21.39 -4.71
CA ARG A 119 3.22 22.28 -3.79
C ARG A 119 2.40 23.49 -3.31
N ILE A 120 1.09 23.41 -3.42
CA ILE A 120 0.15 24.42 -2.91
C ILE A 120 -0.23 24.03 -1.47
N PRO A 121 -0.22 24.97 -0.51
CA PRO A 121 -0.68 24.68 0.85
C PRO A 121 -2.12 24.15 0.88
N VAL A 122 -2.40 23.17 1.77
CA VAL A 122 -3.70 22.47 1.84
C VAL A 122 -4.88 23.42 2.01
N ASP A 123 -4.72 24.50 2.76
CA ASP A 123 -5.75 25.52 2.99
C ASP A 123 -6.14 26.28 1.70
N ARG A 124 -5.28 26.24 0.68
CA ARG A 124 -5.50 26.89 -0.63
C ARG A 124 -5.92 25.92 -1.74
N ILE A 125 -5.86 24.62 -1.53
CA ILE A 125 -6.16 23.60 -2.55
C ILE A 125 -7.53 23.81 -3.20
N LEU A 126 -8.57 24.05 -2.41
CA LEU A 126 -9.93 24.21 -2.91
C LEU A 126 -10.10 25.41 -3.90
N LYS A 127 -9.22 26.41 -3.80
CA LYS A 127 -9.22 27.59 -4.68
C LYS A 127 -8.33 27.43 -5.91
N ASN A 128 -7.61 26.32 -6.02
CA ASN A 128 -6.64 26.07 -7.08
C ASN A 128 -6.96 24.75 -7.83
N ARG A 129 -8.23 24.48 -8.03
CA ARG A 129 -8.73 23.27 -8.69
C ARG A 129 -8.12 23.05 -10.07
N GLU A 130 -8.08 24.09 -10.89
CA GLU A 130 -7.52 24.04 -12.25
C GLU A 130 -6.08 23.53 -12.25
N ARG A 131 -5.27 24.00 -11.30
CA ARG A 131 -3.89 23.54 -11.17
C ARG A 131 -3.78 22.06 -10.80
N ILE A 132 -4.71 21.54 -10.02
CA ILE A 132 -4.74 20.12 -9.67
C ILE A 132 -5.14 19.29 -10.90
N GLU A 133 -6.16 19.72 -11.64
CA GLU A 133 -6.63 19.08 -12.88
C GLU A 133 -5.53 19.01 -13.96
N GLU A 134 -4.60 19.97 -13.99
CA GLU A 134 -3.43 19.94 -14.89
C GLU A 134 -2.38 18.92 -14.46
N ILE A 135 -2.23 18.66 -13.14
CA ILE A 135 -1.18 17.80 -12.61
C ILE A 135 -1.58 16.32 -12.64
N ILE A 136 -2.84 16.00 -12.33
CA ILE A 136 -3.32 14.61 -12.24
C ILE A 136 -2.94 13.77 -13.47
N PRO A 137 -3.13 14.23 -14.72
CA PRO A 137 -2.79 13.44 -15.91
C PRO A 137 -1.29 13.18 -16.09
N SER A 138 -0.42 13.88 -15.36
CA SER A 138 1.03 13.68 -15.41
C SER A 138 1.56 12.67 -14.40
N LEU A 139 0.69 12.12 -13.57
CA LEU A 139 1.06 11.07 -12.61
C LEU A 139 1.16 9.73 -13.33
N GLU A 140 2.24 9.01 -13.10
CA GLU A 140 2.56 7.76 -13.80
C GLU A 140 1.94 6.54 -13.09
N GLY A 141 1.80 6.57 -11.76
CA GLY A 141 1.20 5.52 -10.96
C GLY A 141 -0.23 5.85 -10.52
N GLU A 142 -0.95 4.85 -10.07
CA GLU A 142 -2.29 5.00 -9.53
C GLU A 142 -2.28 5.20 -8.01
N LEU A 143 -3.24 5.99 -7.52
CA LEU A 143 -3.44 6.22 -6.09
C LEU A 143 -4.89 5.95 -5.72
N ILE A 144 -5.09 4.96 -4.86
CA ILE A 144 -6.38 4.66 -4.25
C ILE A 144 -6.32 5.04 -2.78
N ILE A 145 -7.23 5.90 -2.35
CA ILE A 145 -7.39 6.29 -0.94
C ILE A 145 -8.69 5.68 -0.44
N LYS A 146 -8.61 4.89 0.63
CA LYS A 146 -9.78 4.23 1.22
C LYS A 146 -9.88 4.50 2.71
N GLU A 147 -11.00 5.07 3.13
CA GLU A 147 -11.34 5.22 4.53
C GLU A 147 -12.00 3.96 5.07
N PHE A 148 -11.52 3.50 6.21
CA PHE A 148 -12.24 2.58 7.07
C PHE A 148 -12.50 3.23 8.42
N PRO A 149 -13.72 3.28 8.89
CA PRO A 149 -14.04 3.83 10.20
C PRO A 149 -13.23 3.15 11.30
N THR A 150 -12.80 3.92 12.28
CA THR A 150 -12.03 3.44 13.44
C THR A 150 -12.68 2.20 14.05
N GLY A 151 -11.89 1.15 14.27
CA GLY A 151 -12.33 -0.11 14.87
C GLY A 151 -13.12 -1.05 13.94
N ARG A 152 -13.30 -0.70 12.65
CA ARG A 152 -13.98 -1.56 11.66
C ARG A 152 -13.05 -2.22 10.65
N ALA A 153 -11.82 -1.75 10.53
CA ALA A 153 -10.84 -2.37 9.68
C ALA A 153 -10.21 -3.58 10.38
N THR A 154 -10.27 -4.73 9.74
CA THR A 154 -9.50 -5.93 10.09
C THR A 154 -8.54 -6.24 8.95
N MET A 155 -7.56 -7.09 9.18
CA MET A 155 -6.68 -7.57 8.09
C MET A 155 -7.48 -8.19 6.96
N SER A 156 -8.49 -9.01 7.28
CA SER A 156 -9.38 -9.62 6.30
C SER A 156 -10.15 -8.57 5.45
N THR A 157 -10.57 -7.46 6.07
CA THR A 157 -11.23 -6.35 5.34
C THR A 157 -10.27 -5.70 4.34
N ILE A 158 -9.03 -5.47 4.75
CA ILE A 158 -7.99 -4.89 3.89
C ILE A 158 -7.62 -5.85 2.75
N GLU A 159 -7.40 -7.13 3.06
CA GLU A 159 -7.11 -8.17 2.06
C GLU A 159 -8.24 -8.31 1.03
N SER A 160 -9.49 -8.33 1.48
CA SER A 160 -10.66 -8.37 0.59
C SER A 160 -10.73 -7.15 -0.33
N HIS A 161 -10.39 -5.96 0.19
CA HIS A 161 -10.35 -4.75 -0.62
C HIS A 161 -9.20 -4.79 -1.63
N ILE A 162 -8.00 -5.23 -1.22
CA ILE A 162 -6.85 -5.40 -2.13
C ILE A 162 -7.19 -6.40 -3.25
N THR A 163 -7.80 -7.52 -2.92
CA THR A 163 -8.27 -8.49 -3.93
C THR A 163 -9.22 -7.84 -4.91
N LYS A 164 -10.21 -7.11 -4.42
CA LYS A 164 -11.19 -6.42 -5.26
C LYS A 164 -10.56 -5.43 -6.24
N ILE A 165 -9.64 -4.57 -5.78
CA ILE A 165 -8.98 -3.60 -6.67
C ILE A 165 -8.03 -4.29 -7.66
N THR A 166 -7.41 -5.40 -7.26
CA THR A 166 -6.57 -6.22 -8.14
C THR A 166 -7.42 -6.87 -9.24
N ASP A 167 -8.59 -7.38 -8.92
CA ASP A 167 -9.56 -7.92 -9.90
C ASP A 167 -10.06 -6.83 -10.87
N MET A 168 -10.04 -5.55 -10.45
CA MET A 168 -10.36 -4.39 -11.31
C MET A 168 -9.16 -3.92 -12.16
N GLY A 169 -8.01 -4.57 -12.05
CA GLY A 169 -6.81 -4.29 -12.85
C GLY A 169 -5.75 -3.44 -12.14
N VAL A 170 -5.96 -3.00 -10.89
CA VAL A 170 -4.98 -2.22 -10.14
C VAL A 170 -4.24 -3.12 -9.15
N LYS A 171 -3.00 -3.48 -9.49
CA LYS A 171 -2.13 -4.23 -8.59
C LYS A 171 -1.31 -3.27 -7.72
N PRO A 172 -1.51 -3.21 -6.41
CA PRO A 172 -0.74 -2.33 -5.54
C PRO A 172 0.72 -2.77 -5.42
N ASP A 173 1.62 -1.81 -5.54
CA ASP A 173 3.05 -1.98 -5.24
C ASP A 173 3.36 -1.57 -3.79
N LEU A 174 2.63 -0.56 -3.29
CA LEU A 174 2.77 -0.03 -1.94
C LEU A 174 1.41 0.09 -1.25
N VAL A 175 1.32 -0.46 -0.05
CA VAL A 175 0.14 -0.31 0.83
C VAL A 175 0.54 0.52 2.04
N ILE A 176 -0.21 1.59 2.31
CA ILE A 176 -0.06 2.50 3.45
C ILE A 176 -1.30 2.39 4.34
N ILE A 177 -1.09 2.32 5.66
CA ILE A 177 -2.18 2.22 6.63
C ILE A 177 -1.96 3.25 7.76
#